data_394d2d2942847bc12ac87541410ac741
#
_entry.id   394d2d2942847bc12ac87541410ac741
#
_cell.length_a   1.000
_cell.length_b   1.000
_cell.length_c   1.000
_cell.angle_alpha   90.00
_cell.angle_beta   90.00
_cell.angle_gamma   90.00
#
_symmetry.space_group_name_H-M   'P 1'
#
loop_
_entity.id
_entity.type
_entity.pdbx_description
1 polymer ?
#
loop_
_entity_poly.entity_id
_entity_poly.type
_entity_poly.pdbx_seq_one_letter_code
_entity_poly.pdbx_strand_id
1 'polypeptide(L)'
;MPIRKSKWFNSLFVDADGETYPSNDWYRRHEERNFDVVVLGSASARWAFDFRDCGLKCMNWAQAPQTLVEDYRLLRNFHSILRSGGYVVITVMPFTSLNKQTGIYDAFKYLKINSQEPIEPHLYEEACRYFRNPLLFGRPAISAGIRYLLRREWPTDTPEVWADTNPMDEDQLKRDALHFVNGWKSQFGIASFDDDLTAPNAEARHFRVGLMQTIIDFCLERDYQPVWLIPPVTACLASHFTPRFQETYIYSFLKEVQRDIPLLDYSKVAELQDKDLYFNSIFLNQRGRKMFTQRVLSDLFNLQ
;
A
#
# COMPACT_ATOMS: atom_id res chain seq x y z
N MET A 1 -24.94 -19.67 2.47
CA MET A 1 -24.53 -19.85 1.08
C MET A 1 -23.09 -20.38 1.07
N PRO A 2 -22.76 -21.50 0.40
CA PRO A 2 -21.43 -22.11 0.41
C PRO A 2 -20.31 -21.14 0.01
N ILE A 3 -20.58 -20.26 -0.97
CA ILE A 3 -19.62 -19.25 -1.46
C ILE A 3 -19.11 -18.36 -0.31
N ARG A 4 -19.97 -17.91 0.60
CA ARG A 4 -19.57 -17.04 1.71
C ARG A 4 -18.69 -17.74 2.75
N LYS A 5 -18.70 -19.07 2.77
CA LYS A 5 -17.86 -19.89 3.65
C LYS A 5 -16.54 -20.30 3.00
N SER A 6 -16.38 -20.03 1.69
CA SER A 6 -15.17 -20.40 0.95
C SER A 6 -13.98 -19.54 1.34
N LYS A 7 -12.78 -20.12 1.26
CA LYS A 7 -11.51 -19.40 1.44
C LYS A 7 -11.39 -18.24 0.48
N TRP A 8 -11.79 -18.45 -0.79
CA TRP A 8 -11.80 -17.40 -1.80
C TRP A 8 -12.64 -16.18 -1.38
N PHE A 9 -13.87 -16.38 -0.89
CA PHE A 9 -14.70 -15.25 -0.49
C PHE A 9 -14.11 -14.50 0.70
N ASN A 10 -13.55 -15.24 1.67
CA ASN A 10 -12.92 -14.62 2.82
C ASN A 10 -11.62 -13.90 2.46
N SER A 11 -10.87 -14.34 1.43
CA SER A 11 -9.66 -13.67 0.96
C SER A 11 -9.92 -12.33 0.24
N LEU A 12 -11.18 -12.01 -0.09
CA LEU A 12 -11.54 -10.72 -0.68
C LEU A 12 -11.51 -9.57 0.34
N PHE A 13 -11.45 -9.87 1.63
CA PHE A 13 -11.40 -8.85 2.67
C PHE A 13 -9.96 -8.59 3.11
N VAL A 14 -9.77 -7.42 3.68
CA VAL A 14 -8.55 -7.14 4.43
C VAL A 14 -8.47 -8.19 5.52
N ASP A 15 -7.53 -9.10 5.38
CA ASP A 15 -7.20 -10.04 6.43
C ASP A 15 -6.02 -9.50 7.21
N ALA A 16 -6.14 -9.60 8.50
CA ALA A 16 -5.02 -9.38 9.35
C ALA A 16 -4.81 -10.58 10.20
N ASP A 17 -3.60 -10.94 10.28
CA ASP A 17 -3.07 -11.87 11.26
C ASP A 17 -2.74 -11.18 12.59
N GLY A 18 -3.41 -10.10 12.87
CA GLY A 18 -3.46 -9.44 14.16
C GLY A 18 -2.35 -8.44 14.46
N GLU A 19 -1.13 -8.63 13.98
CA GLU A 19 -0.01 -7.75 14.37
C GLU A 19 0.69 -7.08 13.18
N THR A 20 0.70 -7.73 12.03
CA THR A 20 1.41 -7.24 10.84
C THR A 20 0.50 -6.50 9.87
N TYR A 21 -0.76 -6.87 9.81
CA TYR A 21 -1.76 -6.27 8.92
C TYR A 21 -3.04 -5.98 9.68
N PRO A 22 -3.61 -4.79 9.54
CA PRO A 22 -4.83 -4.43 10.23
C PRO A 22 -6.01 -5.28 9.77
N SER A 23 -6.64 -5.99 10.72
CA SER A 23 -7.91 -6.63 10.50
C SER A 23 -9.06 -5.67 10.67
N ASN A 24 -10.22 -6.09 10.17
CA ASN A 24 -11.47 -5.39 10.44
C ASN A 24 -11.75 -5.20 11.94
N ASP A 25 -11.34 -6.17 12.75
CA ASP A 25 -11.51 -6.10 14.20
C ASP A 25 -10.39 -5.30 14.87
N TRP A 26 -9.27 -5.12 14.19
CA TRP A 26 -8.15 -4.39 14.75
C TRP A 26 -8.52 -2.96 15.08
N TYR A 27 -9.15 -2.25 14.15
CA TYR A 27 -9.61 -0.87 14.35
C TYR A 27 -10.65 -0.73 15.47
N ARG A 28 -11.33 -1.80 15.84
CA ARG A 28 -12.31 -1.83 16.94
C ARG A 28 -11.66 -2.10 18.29
N ARG A 29 -10.62 -2.92 18.31
CA ARG A 29 -10.04 -3.45 19.56
C ARG A 29 -9.02 -2.52 20.20
N HIS A 30 -8.49 -1.55 19.43
CA HIS A 30 -7.55 -0.60 19.98
C HIS A 30 -8.27 0.53 20.71
N GLU A 31 -8.54 0.31 21.99
CA GLU A 31 -8.96 1.36 22.91
C GLU A 31 -7.80 2.28 23.27
N GLU A 32 -6.55 1.81 23.17
CA GLU A 32 -5.36 2.57 23.46
C GLU A 32 -4.99 3.49 22.30
N ARG A 33 -5.04 4.76 22.57
CA ARG A 33 -4.77 5.86 21.64
C ARG A 33 -3.37 6.40 21.90
N ASN A 34 -2.33 5.71 21.53
CA ASN A 34 -0.97 6.16 21.76
C ASN A 34 0.01 5.55 20.75
N PHE A 35 -0.40 5.45 19.48
CA PHE A 35 0.52 4.98 18.45
C PHE A 35 1.53 6.05 18.09
N ASP A 36 2.78 5.65 17.99
CA ASP A 36 3.90 6.51 17.63
C ASP A 36 3.95 6.76 16.13
N VAL A 37 3.64 5.74 15.31
CA VAL A 37 3.76 5.77 13.86
C VAL A 37 2.62 5.02 13.21
N VAL A 38 2.03 5.62 12.17
CA VAL A 38 1.17 4.92 11.20
C VAL A 38 1.75 5.11 9.80
N VAL A 39 1.61 4.07 8.96
CA VAL A 39 2.07 4.08 7.57
C VAL A 39 0.88 3.99 6.63
N LEU A 40 0.80 4.92 5.69
CA LEU A 40 -0.16 4.97 4.60
C LEU A 40 0.51 4.54 3.29
N GLY A 41 -0.26 4.00 2.36
CA GLY A 41 0.23 3.66 1.03
C GLY A 41 -0.32 2.35 0.49
N SER A 42 0.25 1.90 -0.61
CA SER A 42 -0.18 0.72 -1.36
C SER A 42 0.71 -0.50 -1.07
N ALA A 43 0.78 -1.44 -2.02
CA ALA A 43 1.51 -2.69 -1.91
C ALA A 43 2.96 -2.51 -1.45
N SER A 44 3.68 -1.51 -1.96
CA SER A 44 5.06 -1.27 -1.57
C SER A 44 5.21 -0.91 -0.09
N ALA A 45 4.31 -0.11 0.46
CA ALA A 45 4.28 0.19 1.88
C ALA A 45 3.87 -1.04 2.72
N ARG A 46 2.88 -1.79 2.24
CA ARG A 46 2.44 -3.01 2.91
C ARG A 46 3.58 -4.00 3.11
N TRP A 47 4.43 -4.16 2.10
CA TRP A 47 5.54 -5.11 2.09
C TRP A 47 6.88 -4.50 2.52
N ALA A 48 6.92 -3.22 2.94
CA ALA A 48 8.13 -2.57 3.38
C ALA A 48 8.38 -2.69 4.89
N PHE A 49 7.32 -2.82 5.69
CA PHE A 49 7.44 -2.70 7.15
C PHE A 49 7.13 -4.00 7.89
N ASP A 50 7.90 -4.24 8.93
CA ASP A 50 7.65 -5.24 9.96
C ASP A 50 7.89 -4.57 11.32
N PHE A 51 6.80 -4.24 12.00
CA PHE A 51 6.85 -3.54 13.29
C PHE A 51 6.91 -4.47 14.50
N ARG A 52 7.00 -5.77 14.28
CA ARG A 52 7.22 -6.72 15.38
C ARG A 52 8.56 -6.41 16.04
N ASP A 53 8.59 -6.44 17.36
CA ASP A 53 9.81 -6.24 18.16
C ASP A 53 10.51 -4.87 17.97
N CYS A 54 9.84 -3.86 17.45
CA CYS A 54 10.46 -2.52 17.26
C CYS A 54 10.48 -1.65 18.53
N GLY A 55 9.82 -2.09 19.60
CA GLY A 55 9.77 -1.35 20.87
C GLY A 55 8.86 -0.11 20.87
N LEU A 56 8.21 0.19 19.77
CA LEU A 56 7.30 1.32 19.55
C LEU A 56 5.91 0.81 19.16
N LYS A 57 4.89 1.63 19.40
CA LYS A 57 3.54 1.36 18.94
C LYS A 57 3.37 1.87 17.50
N CYS A 58 3.57 0.98 16.55
CA CYS A 58 3.51 1.30 15.13
C CYS A 58 2.46 0.48 14.41
N MET A 59 1.94 1.03 13.31
CA MET A 59 0.97 0.34 12.51
C MET A 59 1.08 0.63 11.02
N ASN A 60 0.93 -0.42 10.23
CA ASN A 60 0.88 -0.33 8.78
C ASN A 60 -0.58 -0.40 8.30
N TRP A 61 -1.10 0.73 7.81
CA TRP A 61 -2.46 0.80 7.22
C TRP A 61 -2.47 0.55 5.72
N ALA A 62 -1.31 0.36 5.12
CA ALA A 62 -1.21 0.14 3.68
C ALA A 62 -1.85 -1.17 3.24
N GLN A 63 -2.56 -1.13 2.12
CA GLN A 63 -3.19 -2.27 1.48
C GLN A 63 -2.85 -2.32 -0.02
N ALA A 64 -2.99 -3.48 -0.63
CA ALA A 64 -2.72 -3.66 -2.06
C ALA A 64 -4.00 -4.02 -2.83
N PRO A 65 -4.41 -3.19 -3.78
CA PRO A 65 -3.99 -1.81 -4.05
C PRO A 65 -4.69 -0.80 -3.13
N GLN A 66 -4.04 0.33 -2.91
CA GLN A 66 -4.58 1.46 -2.16
C GLN A 66 -4.09 2.76 -2.81
N THR A 67 -4.93 3.77 -2.85
CA THR A 67 -4.59 5.09 -3.40
C THR A 67 -4.68 6.15 -2.31
N LEU A 68 -4.29 7.39 -2.62
CA LEU A 68 -4.42 8.50 -1.67
C LEU A 68 -5.86 8.75 -1.20
N VAL A 69 -6.87 8.30 -1.95
CA VAL A 69 -8.28 8.43 -1.53
C VAL A 69 -8.55 7.56 -0.32
N GLU A 70 -8.15 6.29 -0.39
CA GLU A 70 -8.30 5.34 0.71
C GLU A 70 -7.39 5.73 1.89
N ASP A 71 -6.15 6.16 1.61
CA ASP A 71 -5.22 6.68 2.63
C ASP A 71 -5.87 7.79 3.45
N TYR A 72 -6.46 8.78 2.78
CA TYR A 72 -7.14 9.89 3.45
C TYR A 72 -8.35 9.42 4.27
N ARG A 73 -9.15 8.48 3.74
CA ARG A 73 -10.31 7.95 4.45
C ARG A 73 -9.93 7.12 5.67
N LEU A 74 -8.90 6.29 5.57
CA LEU A 74 -8.34 5.56 6.70
C LEU A 74 -7.84 6.52 7.77
N LEU A 75 -7.03 7.49 7.39
CA LEU A 75 -6.52 8.50 8.32
C LEU A 75 -7.66 9.25 9.00
N ARG A 76 -8.62 9.75 8.25
CA ARG A 76 -9.76 10.50 8.74
C ARG A 76 -10.63 9.71 9.72
N ASN A 77 -10.84 8.42 9.46
CA ASN A 77 -11.65 7.57 10.31
C ASN A 77 -10.93 7.09 11.57
N PHE A 78 -9.60 6.92 11.52
CA PHE A 78 -8.86 6.22 12.57
C PHE A 78 -7.72 7.03 13.19
N HIS A 79 -7.54 8.29 12.81
CA HIS A 79 -6.46 9.13 13.32
C HIS A 79 -6.39 9.18 14.85
N SER A 80 -7.53 9.03 15.54
CA SER A 80 -7.61 9.15 16.99
C SER A 80 -6.80 8.10 17.77
N ILE A 81 -6.25 7.08 17.10
CA ILE A 81 -5.33 6.12 17.74
C ILE A 81 -3.91 6.68 17.84
N LEU A 82 -3.54 7.68 17.03
CA LEU A 82 -2.23 8.33 17.11
C LEU A 82 -2.13 9.19 18.36
N ARG A 83 -0.95 9.21 18.96
CA ARG A 83 -0.62 10.19 19.99
C ARG A 83 -0.39 11.58 19.38
N SER A 84 -0.48 12.62 20.18
CA SER A 84 0.04 13.95 19.79
C SER A 84 1.55 13.83 19.45
N GLY A 85 1.97 14.51 18.41
CA GLY A 85 3.32 14.39 17.85
C GLY A 85 3.64 13.03 17.20
N GLY A 86 2.63 12.17 16.96
CA GLY A 86 2.82 10.89 16.27
C GLY A 86 3.07 11.08 14.78
N TYR A 87 3.87 10.20 14.19
CA TYR A 87 4.22 10.26 12.77
C TYR A 87 3.18 9.63 11.87
N VAL A 88 2.86 10.30 10.77
CA VAL A 88 2.10 9.76 9.64
C VAL A 88 3.04 9.61 8.45
N VAL A 89 3.50 8.40 8.21
CA VAL A 89 4.39 8.10 7.07
C VAL A 89 3.55 7.90 5.82
N ILE A 90 3.70 8.80 4.86
CA ILE A 90 2.98 8.79 3.58
C ILE A 90 3.92 8.21 2.53
N THR A 91 3.66 6.97 2.12
CA THR A 91 4.53 6.29 1.15
C THR A 91 4.24 6.76 -0.27
N VAL A 92 5.27 7.24 -0.94
CA VAL A 92 5.21 7.75 -2.31
C VAL A 92 5.92 6.77 -3.24
N MET A 93 5.18 6.28 -4.23
CA MET A 93 5.68 5.48 -5.33
C MET A 93 5.63 6.29 -6.64
N PRO A 94 6.37 5.93 -7.69
CA PRO A 94 6.39 6.68 -8.93
C PRO A 94 5.02 7.01 -9.52
N PHE A 95 4.03 6.16 -9.25
CA PHE A 95 2.69 6.28 -9.82
C PHE A 95 1.63 6.72 -8.81
N THR A 96 2.03 7.17 -7.62
CA THR A 96 1.11 7.66 -6.58
C THR A 96 0.25 8.83 -7.07
N SER A 97 0.81 9.67 -7.94
CA SER A 97 0.11 10.83 -8.52
C SER A 97 -0.81 10.48 -9.70
N LEU A 98 -0.73 9.27 -10.26
CA LEU A 98 -1.43 8.91 -11.48
C LEU A 98 -2.81 8.30 -11.24
N ASN A 99 -3.62 8.30 -12.28
CA ASN A 99 -4.96 7.74 -12.21
C ASN A 99 -4.91 6.21 -12.15
N LYS A 100 -5.19 5.68 -10.99
CA LYS A 100 -5.48 4.26 -10.82
C LYS A 100 -6.99 4.10 -10.68
N GLN A 101 -7.58 3.36 -11.60
CA GLN A 101 -8.95 2.92 -11.43
C GLN A 101 -8.97 1.77 -10.41
N THR A 102 -9.70 1.97 -9.33
CA THR A 102 -10.00 0.92 -8.35
C THR A 102 -11.25 0.16 -8.81
N GLY A 103 -11.21 -1.14 -8.68
CA GLY A 103 -12.32 -2.01 -9.06
C GLY A 103 -13.09 -2.54 -7.86
N ILE A 104 -14.17 -3.28 -8.15
CA ILE A 104 -15.01 -3.86 -7.09
C ILE A 104 -14.24 -4.75 -6.12
N TYR A 105 -13.22 -5.48 -6.59
CA TYR A 105 -12.38 -6.30 -5.73
C TYR A 105 -11.56 -5.45 -4.73
N ASP A 106 -11.12 -4.27 -5.15
CA ASP A 106 -10.35 -3.37 -4.33
C ASP A 106 -11.21 -2.72 -3.24
N ALA A 107 -12.40 -2.27 -3.61
CA ALA A 107 -13.37 -1.70 -2.67
C ALA A 107 -13.89 -2.75 -1.68
N PHE A 108 -14.05 -4.00 -2.12
CA PHE A 108 -14.65 -5.07 -1.34
C PHE A 108 -13.85 -5.38 -0.06
N LYS A 109 -12.53 -5.25 -0.10
CA LYS A 109 -11.66 -5.48 1.07
C LYS A 109 -11.97 -4.54 2.25
N TYR A 110 -12.46 -3.34 1.97
CA TYR A 110 -12.78 -2.34 2.99
C TYR A 110 -14.17 -2.47 3.61
N LEU A 111 -15.04 -3.32 3.06
CA LEU A 111 -16.42 -3.46 3.54
C LEU A 111 -16.56 -3.90 5.00
N LYS A 112 -15.60 -4.66 5.50
CA LYS A 112 -15.62 -5.12 6.88
C LYS A 112 -14.92 -4.17 7.84
N ILE A 113 -14.25 -3.15 7.34
CA ILE A 113 -13.60 -2.16 8.19
C ILE A 113 -14.69 -1.29 8.82
N ASN A 114 -14.74 -1.28 10.13
CA ASN A 114 -15.71 -0.48 10.87
C ASN A 114 -15.25 0.97 10.90
N SER A 115 -15.75 1.78 9.98
CA SER A 115 -15.45 3.20 9.85
C SER A 115 -16.70 4.04 9.92
N GLN A 116 -16.57 5.33 10.29
CA GLN A 116 -17.67 6.28 10.29
C GLN A 116 -18.11 6.63 8.87
N GLU A 117 -17.15 6.65 7.94
CA GLU A 117 -17.40 6.90 6.52
C GLU A 117 -16.88 5.75 5.68
N PRO A 118 -17.52 5.43 4.53
CA PRO A 118 -17.01 4.43 3.61
C PRO A 118 -15.60 4.76 3.13
N ILE A 119 -14.69 3.78 3.18
CA ILE A 119 -13.30 3.97 2.68
C ILE A 119 -13.30 4.18 1.16
N GLU A 120 -14.14 3.44 0.45
CA GLU A 120 -14.36 3.56 -1.00
C GLU A 120 -15.76 4.07 -1.30
N PRO A 121 -16.06 5.38 -1.12
CA PRO A 121 -17.44 5.88 -1.16
C PRO A 121 -18.10 5.71 -2.53
N HIS A 122 -17.36 5.82 -3.64
CA HIS A 122 -17.88 5.70 -4.99
C HIS A 122 -18.22 4.25 -5.41
N LEU A 123 -17.67 3.25 -4.71
CA LEU A 123 -17.92 1.84 -4.96
C LEU A 123 -18.66 1.13 -3.81
N TYR A 124 -18.94 1.85 -2.74
CA TYR A 124 -19.48 1.27 -1.51
C TYR A 124 -20.81 0.55 -1.72
N GLU A 125 -21.76 1.19 -2.39
CA GLU A 125 -23.09 0.58 -2.65
C GLU A 125 -22.97 -0.65 -3.55
N GLU A 126 -22.10 -0.58 -4.55
CA GLU A 126 -21.82 -1.71 -5.42
C GLU A 126 -21.19 -2.85 -4.63
N ALA A 127 -20.17 -2.58 -3.81
CA ALA A 127 -19.54 -3.56 -2.95
C ALA A 127 -20.55 -4.20 -1.99
N CYS A 128 -21.46 -3.43 -1.41
CA CYS A 128 -22.55 -3.95 -0.59
C CYS A 128 -23.50 -4.88 -1.39
N ARG A 129 -23.76 -4.56 -2.67
CA ARG A 129 -24.56 -5.42 -3.55
C ARG A 129 -23.86 -6.76 -3.81
N TYR A 130 -22.57 -6.76 -4.10
CA TYR A 130 -21.76 -7.97 -4.28
C TYR A 130 -21.65 -8.79 -2.98
N PHE A 131 -21.53 -8.12 -1.84
CA PHE A 131 -21.55 -8.79 -0.53
C PHE A 131 -22.88 -9.52 -0.30
N ARG A 132 -24.00 -8.86 -0.59
CA ARG A 132 -25.34 -9.47 -0.44
C ARG A 132 -25.56 -10.61 -1.44
N ASN A 133 -25.06 -10.49 -2.65
CA ASN A 133 -25.16 -11.49 -3.69
C ASN A 133 -23.79 -11.84 -4.31
N PRO A 134 -23.02 -12.74 -3.70
CA PRO A 134 -21.69 -13.12 -4.20
C PRO A 134 -21.68 -13.74 -5.60
N LEU A 135 -22.80 -14.21 -6.11
CA LEU A 135 -22.89 -14.73 -7.49
C LEU A 135 -22.59 -13.66 -8.54
N LEU A 136 -22.71 -12.37 -8.20
CA LEU A 136 -22.34 -11.27 -9.08
C LEU A 136 -20.86 -11.29 -9.49
N PHE A 137 -20.00 -11.93 -8.71
CA PHE A 137 -18.60 -12.18 -9.09
C PHE A 137 -18.44 -13.20 -10.22
N GLY A 138 -19.53 -13.90 -10.62
CA GLY A 138 -19.53 -14.84 -11.73
C GLY A 138 -18.73 -16.12 -11.47
N ARG A 139 -17.95 -16.56 -12.48
CA ARG A 139 -17.23 -17.84 -12.45
C ARG A 139 -16.36 -18.05 -11.20
N PRO A 140 -15.57 -17.08 -10.71
CA PRO A 140 -14.78 -17.26 -9.48
C PRO A 140 -15.62 -17.67 -8.28
N ALA A 141 -16.76 -17.01 -8.06
CA ALA A 141 -17.66 -17.30 -6.95
C ALA A 141 -18.29 -18.70 -7.04
N ILE A 142 -18.75 -19.07 -8.23
CA ILE A 142 -19.36 -20.40 -8.48
C ILE A 142 -18.30 -21.48 -8.23
N SER A 143 -17.12 -21.34 -8.81
CA SER A 143 -15.99 -22.27 -8.63
C SER A 143 -15.61 -22.40 -7.15
N ALA A 144 -15.55 -21.28 -6.41
CA ALA A 144 -15.28 -21.29 -4.99
C ALA A 144 -16.34 -22.03 -4.18
N GLY A 145 -17.63 -21.81 -4.50
CA GLY A 145 -18.73 -22.51 -3.86
C GLY A 145 -18.67 -24.04 -4.09
N ILE A 146 -18.36 -24.46 -5.32
CA ILE A 146 -18.20 -25.89 -5.66
C ILE A 146 -17.02 -26.49 -4.91
N ARG A 147 -15.85 -25.83 -4.93
CA ARG A 147 -14.66 -26.30 -4.21
C ARG A 147 -14.91 -26.45 -2.71
N TYR A 148 -15.61 -25.49 -2.11
CA TYR A 148 -16.00 -25.56 -0.71
C TYR A 148 -16.84 -26.80 -0.41
N LEU A 149 -17.87 -27.05 -1.23
CA LEU A 149 -18.75 -28.23 -1.06
C LEU A 149 -18.02 -29.54 -1.22
N LEU A 150 -17.05 -29.59 -2.14
CA LEU A 150 -16.22 -30.78 -2.38
C LEU A 150 -15.05 -30.90 -1.37
N ARG A 151 -14.91 -29.98 -0.42
CA ARG A 151 -13.78 -29.91 0.53
C ARG A 151 -12.42 -29.91 -0.17
N ARG A 152 -12.33 -29.31 -1.36
CA ARG A 152 -11.12 -29.21 -2.21
C ARG A 152 -10.63 -27.77 -2.30
N GLU A 153 -10.72 -27.02 -1.22
CA GLU A 153 -10.19 -25.66 -1.18
C GLU A 153 -8.67 -25.68 -1.08
N TRP A 154 -8.04 -24.91 -1.97
CA TRP A 154 -6.60 -24.71 -1.93
C TRP A 154 -6.25 -23.82 -0.72
N PRO A 155 -5.07 -24.04 -0.10
CA PRO A 155 -4.54 -23.06 0.83
C PRO A 155 -4.45 -21.70 0.12
N THR A 156 -4.94 -20.64 0.73
CA THR A 156 -4.61 -19.29 0.28
C THR A 156 -3.22 -18.99 0.78
N ASP A 157 -2.32 -18.62 -0.12
CA ASP A 157 -1.01 -18.13 0.29
C ASP A 157 -1.21 -16.91 1.18
N THR A 158 -0.63 -16.97 2.36
CA THR A 158 -0.62 -15.82 3.25
C THR A 158 0.52 -14.88 2.85
N PRO A 159 0.42 -13.59 3.12
CA PRO A 159 1.51 -12.66 2.89
C PRO A 159 2.86 -13.09 3.48
N GLU A 160 2.85 -13.72 4.65
CA GLU A 160 4.08 -14.22 5.25
C GLU A 160 4.75 -15.32 4.43
N VAL A 161 3.98 -16.22 3.83
CA VAL A 161 4.53 -17.30 2.97
C VAL A 161 5.30 -16.71 1.81
N TRP A 162 4.81 -15.62 1.22
CA TRP A 162 5.53 -14.95 0.13
C TRP A 162 6.77 -14.20 0.63
N ALA A 163 6.68 -13.57 1.79
CA ALA A 163 7.81 -12.84 2.35
C ALA A 163 8.99 -13.72 2.76
N ASP A 164 8.75 -15.00 2.99
CA ASP A 164 9.77 -15.98 3.39
C ASP A 164 10.30 -16.81 2.20
N THR A 165 9.84 -16.54 0.97
CA THR A 165 10.39 -17.21 -0.21
C THR A 165 11.85 -16.84 -0.45
N ASN A 166 12.62 -17.78 -0.97
CA ASN A 166 14.01 -17.51 -1.32
C ASN A 166 14.12 -16.39 -2.35
N PRO A 167 15.15 -15.54 -2.25
CA PRO A 167 15.40 -14.50 -3.24
C PRO A 167 15.45 -15.11 -4.66
N MET A 168 14.94 -14.34 -5.62
CA MET A 168 15.05 -14.69 -7.03
C MET A 168 16.52 -14.65 -7.48
N ASP A 169 16.89 -15.50 -8.41
CA ASP A 169 18.16 -15.35 -9.12
C ASP A 169 18.15 -14.09 -10.02
N GLU A 170 19.32 -13.73 -10.56
CA GLU A 170 19.44 -12.49 -11.35
C GLU A 170 18.57 -12.45 -12.60
N ASP A 171 18.42 -13.58 -13.28
CA ASP A 171 17.63 -13.65 -14.51
C ASP A 171 16.12 -13.64 -14.19
N GLN A 172 15.72 -14.24 -13.08
CA GLN A 172 14.36 -14.13 -12.56
C GLN A 172 14.05 -12.68 -12.20
N LEU A 173 14.95 -12.00 -11.48
CA LEU A 173 14.78 -10.59 -11.11
C LEU A 173 14.67 -9.66 -12.31
N LYS A 174 15.47 -9.87 -13.35
CA LYS A 174 15.38 -9.08 -14.60
C LYS A 174 14.03 -9.26 -15.28
N ARG A 175 13.54 -10.51 -15.37
CA ARG A 175 12.20 -10.78 -15.93
C ARG A 175 11.08 -10.18 -15.08
N ASP A 176 11.19 -10.28 -13.78
CA ASP A 176 10.21 -9.73 -12.83
C ASP A 176 10.21 -8.19 -12.87
N ALA A 177 11.36 -7.54 -12.87
CA ALA A 177 11.47 -6.09 -13.02
C ALA A 177 10.83 -5.60 -14.32
N LEU A 178 11.12 -6.29 -15.44
CA LEU A 178 10.53 -5.97 -16.73
C LEU A 178 9.00 -6.20 -16.74
N HIS A 179 8.53 -7.23 -16.04
CA HIS A 179 7.10 -7.48 -15.87
C HIS A 179 6.40 -6.31 -15.15
N PHE A 180 6.97 -5.80 -14.05
CA PHE A 180 6.44 -4.62 -13.37
C PHE A 180 6.47 -3.37 -14.24
N VAL A 181 7.60 -3.10 -14.92
CA VAL A 181 7.73 -1.95 -15.83
C VAL A 181 6.65 -1.98 -16.91
N ASN A 182 6.48 -3.13 -17.58
CA ASN A 182 5.46 -3.28 -18.62
C ASN A 182 4.03 -3.21 -18.07
N GLY A 183 3.82 -3.79 -16.90
CA GLY A 183 2.54 -3.71 -16.19
C GLY A 183 2.15 -2.26 -15.88
N TRP A 184 3.08 -1.46 -15.37
CA TRP A 184 2.83 -0.04 -15.09
C TRP A 184 2.60 0.78 -16.36
N LYS A 185 3.41 0.55 -17.41
CA LYS A 185 3.18 1.21 -18.71
C LYS A 185 1.78 0.95 -19.22
N SER A 186 1.34 -0.29 -19.20
CA SER A 186 -0.01 -0.68 -19.61
C SER A 186 -1.09 -0.07 -18.70
N GLN A 187 -0.89 -0.15 -17.37
CA GLN A 187 -1.87 0.31 -16.39
C GLN A 187 -2.12 1.82 -16.46
N PHE A 188 -1.07 2.60 -16.70
CA PHE A 188 -1.14 4.07 -16.70
C PHE A 188 -1.12 4.70 -18.09
N GLY A 189 -1.17 3.88 -19.16
CA GLY A 189 -1.14 4.37 -20.54
C GLY A 189 0.14 5.14 -20.88
N ILE A 190 1.29 4.66 -20.38
CA ILE A 190 2.61 5.27 -20.58
C ILE A 190 3.36 4.45 -21.65
N ALA A 191 3.78 5.08 -22.75
CA ALA A 191 4.56 4.40 -23.78
C ALA A 191 6.04 4.26 -23.38
N SER A 192 6.63 5.32 -22.85
CA SER A 192 7.98 5.34 -22.31
C SER A 192 8.03 6.04 -20.95
N PHE A 193 8.92 5.60 -20.04
CA PHE A 193 9.17 6.28 -18.78
C PHE A 193 9.85 7.65 -18.95
N ASP A 194 10.38 7.94 -20.13
CA ASP A 194 10.97 9.23 -20.45
C ASP A 194 9.98 10.21 -21.12
N ASP A 195 8.71 9.77 -21.29
CA ASP A 195 7.67 10.63 -21.82
C ASP A 195 7.12 11.58 -20.75
N ASP A 196 6.52 12.68 -21.24
CA ASP A 196 5.72 13.58 -20.39
C ASP A 196 4.41 12.89 -19.97
N LEU A 197 3.76 13.46 -18.96
CA LEU A 197 2.46 12.96 -18.53
C LEU A 197 1.42 13.07 -19.66
N THR A 198 0.68 12.00 -19.86
CA THR A 198 -0.51 12.06 -20.72
C THR A 198 -1.58 12.97 -20.10
N ALA A 199 -2.47 13.54 -20.93
CA ALA A 199 -3.53 14.42 -20.41
C ALA A 199 -4.37 13.80 -19.29
N PRO A 200 -4.81 12.52 -19.35
CA PRO A 200 -5.51 11.89 -18.24
C PRO A 200 -4.67 11.76 -16.96
N ASN A 201 -3.37 11.52 -17.09
CA ASN A 201 -2.47 11.43 -15.96
C ASN A 201 -2.18 12.80 -15.34
N ALA A 202 -2.08 13.85 -16.17
CA ALA A 202 -1.92 15.22 -15.70
C ALA A 202 -3.17 15.70 -14.90
N GLU A 203 -4.37 15.40 -15.37
CA GLU A 203 -5.62 15.68 -14.68
C GLU A 203 -5.70 14.93 -13.33
N ALA A 204 -5.42 13.63 -13.35
CA ALA A 204 -5.38 12.82 -12.14
C ALA A 204 -4.36 13.34 -11.13
N ARG A 205 -3.20 13.78 -11.61
CA ARG A 205 -2.15 14.37 -10.77
C ARG A 205 -2.61 15.65 -10.11
N HIS A 206 -3.27 16.55 -10.84
CA HIS A 206 -3.81 17.78 -10.27
C HIS A 206 -4.76 17.49 -9.08
N PHE A 207 -5.68 16.54 -9.26
CA PHE A 207 -6.54 16.08 -8.17
C PHE A 207 -5.75 15.53 -6.98
N ARG A 208 -4.70 14.72 -7.24
CA ARG A 208 -3.92 14.06 -6.18
C ARG A 208 -2.98 15.02 -5.44
N VAL A 209 -2.53 16.08 -6.10
CA VAL A 209 -1.82 17.19 -5.44
C VAL A 209 -2.71 17.81 -4.37
N GLY A 210 -3.94 18.19 -4.71
CA GLY A 210 -4.89 18.76 -3.75
C GLY A 210 -5.25 17.79 -2.61
N LEU A 211 -5.37 16.50 -2.93
CA LEU A 211 -5.64 15.48 -1.91
C LEU A 211 -4.45 15.28 -0.98
N MET A 212 -3.22 15.27 -1.50
CA MET A 212 -2.01 15.17 -0.68
C MET A 212 -1.87 16.39 0.23
N GLN A 213 -2.15 17.59 -0.28
CA GLN A 213 -2.23 18.80 0.56
C GLN A 213 -3.23 18.62 1.70
N THR A 214 -4.43 18.12 1.39
CA THR A 214 -5.47 17.85 2.38
C THR A 214 -5.03 16.85 3.45
N ILE A 215 -4.32 15.80 3.08
CA ILE A 215 -3.77 14.79 4.02
C ILE A 215 -2.75 15.44 4.95
N ILE A 216 -1.84 16.24 4.40
CA ILE A 216 -0.78 16.90 5.17
C ILE A 216 -1.40 17.93 6.13
N ASP A 217 -2.28 18.79 5.63
CA ASP A 217 -2.94 19.82 6.44
C ASP A 217 -3.76 19.16 7.56
N PHE A 218 -4.48 18.08 7.28
CA PHE A 218 -5.19 17.29 8.29
C PHE A 218 -4.29 16.79 9.41
N CYS A 219 -3.06 16.36 9.07
CA CYS A 219 -2.07 15.92 10.06
C CYS A 219 -1.60 17.09 10.91
N LEU A 220 -1.17 18.18 10.28
CA LEU A 220 -0.62 19.37 10.96
C LEU A 220 -1.64 20.03 11.90
N GLU A 221 -2.91 20.14 11.49
CA GLU A 221 -4.00 20.67 12.33
C GLU A 221 -4.24 19.86 13.61
N ARG A 222 -3.76 18.60 13.66
CA ARG A 222 -3.94 17.67 14.78
C ARG A 222 -2.68 17.34 15.54
N ASP A 223 -1.64 18.14 15.31
CA ASP A 223 -0.33 17.94 15.94
C ASP A 223 0.29 16.57 15.58
N TYR A 224 0.03 16.05 14.37
CA TYR A 224 0.72 14.89 13.83
C TYR A 224 1.88 15.35 12.93
N GLN A 225 2.87 14.50 12.77
CA GLN A 225 4.06 14.77 11.97
C GLN A 225 4.00 13.98 10.65
N PRO A 226 3.49 14.56 9.54
CA PRO A 226 3.50 13.92 8.25
C PRO A 226 4.92 13.88 7.69
N VAL A 227 5.30 12.73 7.12
CA VAL A 227 6.60 12.50 6.49
C VAL A 227 6.40 11.76 5.19
N TRP A 228 6.99 12.23 4.09
CA TRP A 228 7.04 11.47 2.86
C TRP A 228 8.12 10.39 2.96
N LEU A 229 7.81 9.23 2.41
CA LEU A 229 8.74 8.12 2.35
C LEU A 229 8.73 7.49 0.96
N ILE A 230 9.90 7.39 0.33
CA ILE A 230 10.10 6.63 -0.91
C ILE A 230 10.83 5.33 -0.53
N PRO A 231 10.15 4.17 -0.65
CA PRO A 231 10.76 2.91 -0.28
C PRO A 231 11.84 2.48 -1.28
N PRO A 232 12.78 1.63 -0.87
CA PRO A 232 13.77 1.06 -1.77
C PRO A 232 13.15 0.00 -2.67
N VAL A 233 13.83 -0.26 -3.78
CA VAL A 233 13.57 -1.38 -4.69
C VAL A 233 14.91 -2.03 -5.05
N THR A 234 14.92 -3.24 -5.63
CA THR A 234 16.17 -3.87 -6.06
C THR A 234 16.93 -3.00 -7.06
N ALA A 235 18.26 -3.12 -7.11
CA ALA A 235 19.08 -2.44 -8.11
C ALA A 235 18.61 -2.75 -9.54
N CYS A 236 18.13 -3.96 -9.78
CA CYS A 236 17.61 -4.38 -11.07
C CYS A 236 16.39 -3.56 -11.49
N LEU A 237 15.41 -3.35 -10.62
CA LEU A 237 14.24 -2.51 -10.92
C LEU A 237 14.62 -1.02 -10.97
N ALA A 238 15.47 -0.56 -10.05
CA ALA A 238 15.95 0.82 -9.99
C ALA A 238 16.66 1.25 -11.29
N SER A 239 17.33 0.33 -11.99
CA SER A 239 17.99 0.61 -13.26
C SER A 239 17.06 1.07 -14.38
N HIS A 240 15.75 0.79 -14.26
CA HIS A 240 14.72 1.29 -15.18
C HIS A 240 14.21 2.70 -14.84
N PHE A 241 14.59 3.24 -13.68
CA PHE A 241 14.16 4.55 -13.23
C PHE A 241 15.16 5.62 -13.62
N THR A 242 15.05 6.11 -14.86
CA THR A 242 15.91 7.18 -15.34
C THR A 242 15.76 8.45 -14.48
N PRO A 243 16.72 9.39 -14.52
CA PRO A 243 16.57 10.68 -13.83
C PRO A 243 15.32 11.44 -14.28
N ARG A 244 14.97 11.37 -15.58
CA ARG A 244 13.75 11.98 -16.12
C ARG A 244 12.50 11.33 -15.54
N PHE A 245 12.46 9.99 -15.48
CA PHE A 245 11.36 9.27 -14.85
C PHE A 245 11.15 9.69 -13.42
N GLN A 246 12.23 9.71 -12.62
CA GLN A 246 12.15 10.09 -11.20
C GLN A 246 11.66 11.54 -11.04
N GLU A 247 12.19 12.47 -11.85
CA GLU A 247 11.73 13.86 -11.82
C GLU A 247 10.27 13.96 -12.23
N THR A 248 9.87 13.35 -13.34
CA THR A 248 8.49 13.45 -13.86
C THR A 248 7.46 12.81 -12.94
N TYR A 249 7.74 11.62 -12.40
CA TYR A 249 6.72 10.81 -11.74
C TYR A 249 6.77 10.85 -10.20
N ILE A 250 7.88 11.36 -9.62
CA ILE A 250 8.05 11.44 -8.18
C ILE A 250 8.28 12.88 -7.73
N TYR A 251 9.45 13.45 -8.05
CA TYR A 251 9.90 14.68 -7.39
C TYR A 251 9.09 15.90 -7.80
N SER A 252 8.69 16.03 -9.08
CA SER A 252 7.83 17.13 -9.50
C SER A 252 6.44 17.07 -8.85
N PHE A 253 5.89 15.87 -8.61
CA PHE A 253 4.66 15.71 -7.84
C PHE A 253 4.81 16.26 -6.41
N LEU A 254 5.90 15.88 -5.71
CA LEU A 254 6.15 16.36 -4.36
C LEU A 254 6.33 17.89 -4.32
N LYS A 255 7.03 18.45 -5.31
CA LYS A 255 7.17 19.92 -5.45
C LYS A 255 5.85 20.64 -5.68
N GLU A 256 4.96 20.06 -6.51
CA GLU A 256 3.63 20.63 -6.79
C GLU A 256 2.72 20.63 -5.54
N VAL A 257 2.91 19.74 -4.59
CA VAL A 257 2.15 19.72 -3.33
C VAL A 257 2.39 20.98 -2.49
N GLN A 258 3.55 21.63 -2.63
CA GLN A 258 3.86 22.89 -1.94
C GLN A 258 3.64 22.83 -0.43
N ARG A 259 4.07 21.74 0.20
CA ARG A 259 4.11 21.58 1.66
C ARG A 259 5.53 21.21 2.07
N ASP A 260 6.04 21.93 3.05
CA ASP A 260 7.38 21.69 3.58
C ASP A 260 7.29 20.66 4.72
N ILE A 261 7.42 19.40 4.36
CA ILE A 261 7.50 18.26 5.28
C ILE A 261 8.72 17.39 4.95
N PRO A 262 9.28 16.67 5.92
CA PRO A 262 10.43 15.82 5.68
C PRO A 262 10.20 14.77 4.60
N LEU A 263 11.24 14.50 3.80
CA LEU A 263 11.29 13.41 2.82
C LEU A 263 12.39 12.42 3.20
N LEU A 264 12.02 11.19 3.46
CA LEU A 264 12.92 10.05 3.61
C LEU A 264 12.97 9.29 2.29
N ASP A 265 14.02 9.51 1.50
CA ASP A 265 14.18 8.87 0.19
C ASP A 265 15.21 7.72 0.28
N TYR A 266 14.70 6.49 0.23
CA TYR A 266 15.53 5.29 0.26
C TYR A 266 15.74 4.65 -1.12
N SER A 267 15.22 5.25 -2.18
CA SER A 267 15.31 4.71 -3.54
C SER A 267 16.75 4.57 -4.07
N LYS A 268 17.68 5.32 -3.48
CA LYS A 268 19.11 5.35 -3.88
C LYS A 268 20.06 4.81 -2.82
N VAL A 269 19.55 4.23 -1.73
CA VAL A 269 20.37 3.67 -0.65
C VAL A 269 20.87 2.30 -1.08
N ALA A 270 22.15 2.21 -1.45
CA ALA A 270 22.73 1.01 -2.07
C ALA A 270 22.59 -0.26 -1.20
N GLU A 271 22.75 -0.13 0.12
CA GLU A 271 22.62 -1.24 1.05
C GLU A 271 21.20 -1.81 1.10
N LEU A 272 20.20 -1.01 0.74
CA LEU A 272 18.79 -1.42 0.67
C LEU A 272 18.39 -1.95 -0.70
N GLN A 273 19.27 -1.90 -1.70
CA GLN A 273 19.00 -2.41 -3.06
C GLN A 273 19.50 -3.85 -3.26
N ASP A 274 20.11 -4.45 -2.23
CA ASP A 274 20.57 -5.84 -2.27
C ASP A 274 19.41 -6.80 -2.50
N LYS A 275 19.54 -7.63 -3.55
CA LYS A 275 18.52 -8.63 -3.94
C LYS A 275 18.15 -9.59 -2.81
N ASP A 276 19.08 -9.88 -1.90
CA ASP A 276 18.85 -10.81 -0.79
C ASP A 276 17.91 -10.25 0.29
N LEU A 277 17.52 -8.97 0.18
CA LEU A 277 16.52 -8.33 1.01
C LEU A 277 15.09 -8.42 0.42
N TYR A 278 14.93 -9.02 -0.74
CA TYR A 278 13.67 -9.03 -1.48
C TYR A 278 13.20 -10.44 -1.80
N PHE A 279 11.89 -10.62 -1.93
CA PHE A 279 11.34 -11.85 -2.48
C PHE A 279 11.00 -11.74 -3.98
N ASN A 280 10.97 -10.52 -4.53
CA ASN A 280 10.89 -10.23 -5.96
C ASN A 280 11.61 -8.91 -6.25
N SER A 281 11.44 -8.30 -7.43
CA SER A 281 12.16 -7.06 -7.78
C SER A 281 11.73 -5.80 -7.02
N ILE A 282 10.59 -5.81 -6.34
CA ILE A 282 10.01 -4.62 -5.70
C ILE A 282 9.74 -4.79 -4.19
N PHE A 283 9.40 -5.99 -3.73
CA PHE A 283 8.93 -6.19 -2.36
C PHE A 283 9.97 -6.84 -1.46
N LEU A 284 10.18 -6.25 -0.30
CA LEU A 284 11.10 -6.74 0.71
C LEU A 284 10.61 -8.08 1.31
N ASN A 285 11.54 -9.04 1.48
CA ASN A 285 11.30 -10.23 2.26
C ASN A 285 11.33 -9.91 3.78
N GLN A 286 11.12 -10.89 4.64
CA GLN A 286 11.05 -10.67 6.08
C GLN A 286 12.32 -10.01 6.64
N ARG A 287 13.51 -10.44 6.21
CA ARG A 287 14.79 -9.83 6.61
C ARG A 287 14.89 -8.37 6.16
N GLY A 288 14.55 -8.11 4.88
CA GLY A 288 14.56 -6.78 4.32
C GLY A 288 13.60 -5.83 5.03
N ARG A 289 12.37 -6.29 5.31
CA ARG A 289 11.36 -5.51 6.06
C ARG A 289 11.86 -5.14 7.45
N LYS A 290 12.43 -6.09 8.19
CA LYS A 290 12.94 -5.83 9.54
C LYS A 290 14.05 -4.79 9.52
N MET A 291 15.02 -4.95 8.61
CA MET A 291 16.13 -4.01 8.45
C MET A 291 15.65 -2.62 8.02
N PHE A 292 14.75 -2.55 7.05
CA PHE A 292 14.19 -1.30 6.57
C PHE A 292 13.37 -0.58 7.64
N THR A 293 12.54 -1.31 8.38
CA THR A 293 11.75 -0.74 9.49
C THR A 293 12.66 -0.11 10.55
N GLN A 294 13.71 -0.80 10.97
CA GLN A 294 14.66 -0.28 11.95
C GLN A 294 15.33 1.01 11.45
N ARG A 295 15.71 1.04 10.17
CA ARG A 295 16.33 2.23 9.56
C ARG A 295 15.34 3.40 9.53
N VAL A 296 14.11 3.18 9.05
CA VAL A 296 13.09 4.24 8.98
C VAL A 296 12.77 4.79 10.36
N LEU A 297 12.56 3.93 11.36
CA LEU A 297 12.30 4.38 12.72
C LEU A 297 13.46 5.20 13.30
N SER A 298 14.71 4.74 13.10
CA SER A 298 15.87 5.52 13.51
C SER A 298 15.89 6.90 12.86
N ASP A 299 15.67 6.97 11.55
CA ASP A 299 15.73 8.24 10.81
C ASP A 299 14.54 9.17 11.21
N LEU A 300 13.31 8.62 11.40
CA LEU A 300 12.17 9.40 11.88
C LEU A 300 12.42 10.09 13.23
N PHE A 301 12.96 9.35 14.19
CA PHE A 301 13.20 9.91 15.53
C PHE A 301 14.48 10.76 15.62
N ASN A 302 15.30 10.81 14.58
CA ASN A 302 16.40 11.75 14.43
C ASN A 302 15.98 13.06 13.73
N LEU A 303 14.76 13.19 13.23
CA LEU A 303 14.22 14.44 12.67
C LEU A 303 13.83 15.47 13.75
N GLN A 304 13.76 15.04 15.00
CA GLN A 304 13.49 15.90 16.17
C GLN A 304 14.77 16.57 16.64
#